data_98423f9bf533cead1cd27017bf0749db
#
_entry.id   98423f9bf533cead1cd27017bf0749db
#
_cell.length_a   1.000
_cell.length_b   1.000
_cell.length_c   1.000
_cell.angle_alpha   90.00
_cell.angle_beta   90.00
_cell.angle_gamma   90.00
#
_symmetry.space_group_name_H-M   'P 1'
#
loop_
_entity.id
_entity.type
_entity.pdbx_description
1 polymer ?
#
loop_
_entity_poly.entity_id
_entity_poly.type
_entity_poly.pdbx_seq_one_letter_code
_entity_poly.pdbx_strand_id
1 'polypeptide(L)'
;MRLLYNILFPVLFLLAAPFYFWKLVRRGNWRAGFAQRFGAYGELTEQLKNQRVIWLHAVSVGEANLAVQLVERLQAADSESVYVVSTTTTTGMGVLQRRLQAGVNAVYYPIDWLPFVKRAFKALNPAAVVLVEAEIWPNLFWEAETRSVPMTLVNARLSERSFRGYKRFGLLFRPLFQSLCAVGVHHETDARRLESLGTRLEVISVTGNLKFDAALGGSSSACDMRGILNQLDVPTAAPVLVAGSTFEGEELLMAELLPRWRAVAPDLFLVIVPRHFERAAAVQEQLRSAGWKVARRTELNKAPSQPDVLLVDSTGELTAFYEMATLVFVGKSLTAQGGQNPIEPAALGRPMVFGPFMQNFRAVVRELLQAEAARQVQDEADLAETVGFLLENPTERESLGKAAQSVVEANKGATQRTADMLGQSLRALN
;
A
#
# COMPACT_ATOMS: atom_id res chain seq x y z
N MET A 1 -13.57 -12.27 -30.35
CA MET A 1 -12.46 -12.13 -29.38
C MET A 1 -12.52 -13.20 -28.26
N ARG A 2 -13.69 -13.55 -27.70
CA ARG A 2 -13.83 -14.61 -26.66
C ARG A 2 -13.20 -15.94 -27.06
N LEU A 3 -13.52 -16.47 -28.26
CA LEU A 3 -12.97 -17.74 -28.74
C LEU A 3 -11.44 -17.68 -28.86
N LEU A 4 -10.92 -16.63 -29.50
CA LEU A 4 -9.47 -16.45 -29.67
C LEU A 4 -8.73 -16.39 -28.33
N TYR A 5 -9.24 -15.62 -27.37
CA TYR A 5 -8.67 -15.55 -26.02
C TYR A 5 -8.66 -16.93 -25.33
N ASN A 6 -9.78 -17.66 -25.41
CA ASN A 6 -9.91 -18.97 -24.77
C ASN A 6 -9.12 -20.11 -25.46
N ILE A 7 -8.61 -19.88 -26.67
CA ILE A 7 -7.63 -20.75 -27.32
C ILE A 7 -6.21 -20.34 -26.94
N LEU A 8 -5.89 -19.04 -27.03
CA LEU A 8 -4.52 -18.54 -26.80
C LEU A 8 -4.12 -18.57 -25.33
N PHE A 9 -5.01 -18.16 -24.43
CA PHE A 9 -4.70 -18.09 -23.00
C PHE A 9 -4.25 -19.42 -22.40
N PRO A 10 -4.97 -20.56 -22.58
CA PRO A 10 -4.52 -21.87 -22.08
C PRO A 10 -3.16 -22.30 -22.66
N VAL A 11 -2.91 -22.04 -23.95
CA VAL A 11 -1.62 -22.37 -24.58
C VAL A 11 -0.49 -21.58 -23.94
N LEU A 12 -0.64 -20.25 -23.80
CA LEU A 12 0.35 -19.38 -23.16
C LEU A 12 0.50 -19.74 -21.68
N PHE A 13 -0.59 -20.04 -20.99
CA PHE A 13 -0.57 -20.47 -19.59
C PHE A 13 0.20 -21.78 -19.43
N LEU A 14 -0.05 -22.80 -20.27
CA LEU A 14 0.66 -24.08 -20.20
C LEU A 14 2.16 -23.92 -20.48
N LEU A 15 2.54 -23.08 -21.42
CA LEU A 15 3.95 -22.75 -21.68
C LEU A 15 4.64 -22.06 -20.49
N ALA A 16 3.92 -21.20 -19.79
CA ALA A 16 4.43 -20.46 -18.62
C ALA A 16 4.29 -21.26 -17.31
N ALA A 17 3.42 -22.26 -17.25
CA ALA A 17 3.07 -23.03 -16.06
C ALA A 17 4.28 -23.67 -15.34
N PRO A 18 5.27 -24.30 -16.04
CA PRO A 18 6.44 -24.88 -15.37
C PRO A 18 7.22 -23.83 -14.55
N PHE A 19 7.41 -22.63 -15.10
CA PHE A 19 8.10 -21.53 -14.41
C PHE A 19 7.30 -21.04 -13.22
N TYR A 20 5.99 -20.83 -13.37
CA TYR A 20 5.13 -20.37 -12.28
C TYR A 20 4.99 -21.44 -11.18
N PHE A 21 4.88 -22.70 -11.56
CA PHE A 21 4.82 -23.81 -10.61
C PHE A 21 6.12 -23.96 -9.81
N TRP A 22 7.28 -23.90 -10.48
CA TRP A 22 8.58 -23.88 -9.81
C TRP A 22 8.70 -22.73 -8.81
N LYS A 23 8.29 -21.52 -9.20
CA LYS A 23 8.30 -20.35 -8.32
C LYS A 23 7.33 -20.51 -7.13
N LEU A 24 6.18 -21.16 -7.35
CA LEU A 24 5.19 -21.42 -6.31
C LEU A 24 5.74 -22.44 -5.28
N VAL A 25 6.35 -23.54 -5.76
CA VAL A 25 6.99 -24.55 -4.92
C VAL A 25 8.15 -23.96 -4.11
N ARG A 26 9.00 -23.16 -4.76
CA ARG A 26 10.16 -22.52 -4.07
C ARG A 26 9.74 -21.54 -2.99
N ARG A 27 8.59 -20.89 -3.11
CA ARG A 27 8.04 -19.98 -2.08
C ARG A 27 7.40 -20.72 -0.89
N GLY A 28 7.25 -22.01 -0.96
CA GLY A 28 6.59 -22.84 0.04
C GLY A 28 5.06 -22.71 0.03
N ASN A 29 4.40 -23.61 0.78
CA ASN A 29 2.95 -23.59 0.99
C ASN A 29 2.08 -23.65 -0.28
N TRP A 30 2.61 -24.20 -1.40
CA TRP A 30 1.92 -24.25 -2.69
C TRP A 30 0.65 -25.13 -2.70
N ARG A 31 0.58 -26.11 -1.78
CA ARG A 31 -0.58 -27.01 -1.65
C ARG A 31 -1.81 -26.32 -1.04
N ALA A 32 -1.59 -25.29 -0.22
CA ALA A 32 -2.70 -24.58 0.41
C ALA A 32 -3.56 -23.88 -0.64
N GLY A 33 -4.84 -24.22 -0.68
CA GLY A 33 -5.81 -23.67 -1.63
C GLY A 33 -5.51 -23.97 -3.10
N PHE A 34 -4.72 -25.01 -3.41
CA PHE A 34 -4.40 -25.35 -4.80
C PHE A 34 -5.64 -25.60 -5.63
N ALA A 35 -6.60 -26.39 -5.12
CA ALA A 35 -7.88 -26.68 -5.80
C ALA A 35 -8.71 -25.42 -6.08
N GLN A 36 -8.63 -24.41 -5.22
CA GLN A 36 -9.36 -23.16 -5.39
C GLN A 36 -8.93 -22.41 -6.66
N ARG A 37 -7.65 -22.54 -7.07
CA ARG A 37 -7.14 -21.95 -8.33
C ARG A 37 -7.78 -22.54 -9.58
N PHE A 38 -8.49 -23.65 -9.43
CA PHE A 38 -9.30 -24.30 -10.45
C PHE A 38 -10.81 -24.11 -10.20
N GLY A 39 -11.18 -23.15 -9.35
CA GLY A 39 -12.56 -22.81 -9.01
C GLY A 39 -13.27 -23.82 -8.11
N ALA A 40 -12.53 -24.69 -7.41
CA ALA A 40 -13.11 -25.68 -6.49
C ALA A 40 -12.98 -25.19 -5.02
N TYR A 41 -14.08 -24.76 -4.42
CA TYR A 41 -14.10 -24.16 -3.09
C TYR A 41 -14.63 -25.09 -1.99
N GLY A 42 -14.94 -26.36 -2.32
CA GLY A 42 -15.32 -27.39 -1.33
C GLY A 42 -16.52 -26.99 -0.47
N GLU A 43 -16.39 -27.15 0.84
CA GLU A 43 -17.46 -26.89 1.82
C GLU A 43 -17.97 -25.43 1.79
N LEU A 44 -17.13 -24.49 1.41
CA LEU A 44 -17.55 -23.08 1.29
C LEU A 44 -18.72 -22.93 0.31
N THR A 45 -18.80 -23.75 -0.74
CA THR A 45 -19.92 -23.72 -1.69
C THR A 45 -21.27 -23.99 -1.02
N GLU A 46 -21.32 -24.94 -0.09
CA GLU A 46 -22.55 -25.24 0.64
C GLU A 46 -22.87 -24.15 1.68
N GLN A 47 -21.84 -23.60 2.34
CA GLN A 47 -22.01 -22.52 3.31
C GLN A 47 -22.57 -21.24 2.65
N LEU A 48 -22.22 -20.96 1.41
CA LEU A 48 -22.69 -19.78 0.64
C LEU A 48 -24.06 -20.00 -0.02
N LYS A 49 -24.63 -21.18 0.06
CA LYS A 49 -25.91 -21.49 -0.58
C LYS A 49 -27.03 -20.61 -0.02
N ASN A 50 -27.77 -19.98 -0.90
CA ASN A 50 -28.85 -19.02 -0.58
C ASN A 50 -28.38 -17.75 0.15
N GLN A 51 -27.08 -17.48 0.17
CA GLN A 51 -26.55 -16.21 0.69
C GLN A 51 -26.39 -15.20 -0.45
N ARG A 52 -26.54 -13.91 -0.12
CA ARG A 52 -26.17 -12.81 -1.01
C ARG A 52 -24.67 -12.58 -0.92
N VAL A 53 -23.91 -13.10 -1.88
CA VAL A 53 -22.45 -13.05 -1.86
C VAL A 53 -21.92 -11.85 -2.63
N ILE A 54 -21.10 -11.03 -1.99
CA ILE A 54 -20.30 -9.99 -2.64
C ILE A 54 -18.85 -10.46 -2.75
N TRP A 55 -18.40 -10.67 -3.99
CA TRP A 55 -17.07 -11.20 -4.25
C TRP A 55 -16.07 -10.08 -4.57
N LEU A 56 -15.12 -9.80 -3.65
CA LEU A 56 -14.03 -8.87 -3.86
C LEU A 56 -12.79 -9.62 -4.40
N HIS A 57 -12.07 -9.00 -5.33
CA HIS A 57 -10.81 -9.55 -5.84
C HIS A 57 -9.65 -8.57 -5.67
N ALA A 58 -8.57 -9.03 -5.01
CA ALA A 58 -7.36 -8.29 -4.68
C ALA A 58 -6.12 -9.15 -4.91
N VAL A 59 -5.22 -8.76 -5.81
CA VAL A 59 -4.10 -9.61 -6.25
C VAL A 59 -2.91 -9.57 -5.31
N SER A 60 -2.50 -8.39 -4.89
CA SER A 60 -1.28 -8.14 -4.12
C SER A 60 -1.54 -8.01 -2.61
N VAL A 61 -0.46 -8.02 -1.81
CA VAL A 61 -0.51 -7.71 -0.36
C VAL A 61 -1.11 -6.33 -0.10
N GLY A 62 -0.74 -5.33 -0.93
CA GLY A 62 -1.26 -3.97 -0.82
C GLY A 62 -2.77 -3.94 -1.03
N GLU A 63 -3.24 -4.54 -2.12
CA GLU A 63 -4.67 -4.62 -2.45
C GLU A 63 -5.46 -5.45 -1.43
N ALA A 64 -4.86 -6.55 -0.90
CA ALA A 64 -5.49 -7.33 0.16
C ALA A 64 -5.76 -6.50 1.42
N ASN A 65 -4.82 -5.62 1.82
CA ASN A 65 -5.04 -4.69 2.93
C ASN A 65 -6.17 -3.69 2.63
N LEU A 66 -6.26 -3.16 1.40
CA LEU A 66 -7.35 -2.28 0.99
C LEU A 66 -8.70 -3.01 1.00
N ALA A 67 -8.74 -4.24 0.49
CA ALA A 67 -9.94 -5.06 0.50
C ALA A 67 -10.44 -5.34 1.91
N VAL A 68 -9.55 -5.62 2.88
CA VAL A 68 -9.91 -5.80 4.30
C VAL A 68 -10.65 -4.57 4.83
N GLN A 69 -10.06 -3.39 4.68
CA GLN A 69 -10.68 -2.15 5.17
C GLN A 69 -12.00 -1.81 4.48
N LEU A 70 -12.07 -2.07 3.17
CA LEU A 70 -13.30 -1.84 2.42
C LEU A 70 -14.41 -2.79 2.89
N VAL A 71 -14.10 -4.07 3.10
CA VAL A 71 -15.06 -5.06 3.61
C VAL A 71 -15.54 -4.70 5.01
N GLU A 72 -14.68 -4.23 5.90
CA GLU A 72 -15.07 -3.76 7.24
C GLU A 72 -16.13 -2.65 7.17
N ARG A 73 -15.97 -1.70 6.24
CA ARG A 73 -16.96 -0.63 6.01
C ARG A 73 -18.25 -1.14 5.38
N LEU A 74 -18.12 -2.06 4.41
CA LEU A 74 -19.29 -2.64 3.74
C LEU A 74 -20.11 -3.51 4.69
N GLN A 75 -19.49 -4.32 5.55
CA GLN A 75 -20.19 -5.12 6.55
C GLN A 75 -20.93 -4.26 7.58
N ALA A 76 -20.33 -3.12 7.98
CA ALA A 76 -20.99 -2.18 8.87
C ALA A 76 -22.24 -1.53 8.25
N ALA A 77 -22.26 -1.39 6.90
CA ALA A 77 -23.38 -0.79 6.16
C ALA A 77 -24.40 -1.82 5.65
N ASP A 78 -23.99 -3.07 5.43
CA ASP A 78 -24.82 -4.18 4.93
C ASP A 78 -24.37 -5.48 5.62
N SER A 79 -25.06 -5.81 6.71
CA SER A 79 -24.82 -7.02 7.51
C SER A 79 -25.50 -8.27 6.95
N GLU A 80 -26.36 -8.13 5.94
CA GLU A 80 -27.09 -9.25 5.33
C GLU A 80 -26.27 -9.94 4.25
N SER A 81 -25.33 -9.23 3.63
CA SER A 81 -24.47 -9.79 2.61
C SER A 81 -23.28 -10.55 3.20
N VAL A 82 -22.91 -11.65 2.55
CA VAL A 82 -21.70 -12.41 2.85
C VAL A 82 -20.59 -11.97 1.93
N TYR A 83 -19.43 -11.66 2.50
CA TYR A 83 -18.28 -11.18 1.73
C TYR A 83 -17.27 -12.31 1.51
N VAL A 84 -16.84 -12.45 0.26
CA VAL A 84 -15.75 -13.37 -0.13
C VAL A 84 -14.63 -12.53 -0.74
N VAL A 85 -13.43 -12.63 -0.19
CA VAL A 85 -12.27 -11.91 -0.71
C VAL A 85 -11.31 -12.90 -1.35
N SER A 86 -11.01 -12.73 -2.63
CA SER A 86 -10.07 -13.58 -3.35
C SER A 86 -8.74 -12.89 -3.61
N THR A 87 -7.66 -13.69 -3.60
CA THR A 87 -6.32 -13.22 -3.97
C THR A 87 -5.58 -14.26 -4.81
N THR A 88 -4.58 -13.82 -5.60
CA THR A 88 -3.75 -14.75 -6.38
C THR A 88 -2.49 -15.20 -5.65
N THR A 89 -2.00 -14.40 -4.67
CA THR A 89 -0.70 -14.60 -4.02
C THR A 89 -0.82 -15.26 -2.65
N THR A 90 0.15 -16.11 -2.28
CA THR A 90 0.22 -16.71 -0.95
C THR A 90 0.45 -15.68 0.16
N THR A 91 1.21 -14.63 -0.14
CA THR A 91 1.42 -13.50 0.80
C THR A 91 0.15 -12.69 0.99
N GLY A 92 -0.62 -12.42 -0.06
CA GLY A 92 -1.95 -11.79 0.03
C GLY A 92 -2.92 -12.64 0.84
N MET A 93 -2.95 -13.95 0.62
CA MET A 93 -3.76 -14.88 1.41
C MET A 93 -3.40 -14.82 2.91
N GLY A 94 -2.12 -14.78 3.24
CA GLY A 94 -1.68 -14.63 4.63
C GLY A 94 -2.13 -13.32 5.29
N VAL A 95 -2.28 -12.23 4.53
CA VAL A 95 -2.87 -10.97 5.02
C VAL A 95 -4.35 -11.15 5.28
N LEU A 96 -5.10 -11.69 4.31
CA LEU A 96 -6.54 -11.92 4.44
C LEU A 96 -6.87 -12.79 5.65
N GLN A 97 -6.18 -13.93 5.81
CA GLN A 97 -6.39 -14.86 6.93
C GLN A 97 -6.14 -14.25 8.31
N ARG A 98 -5.19 -13.29 8.42
CA ARG A 98 -4.88 -12.64 9.70
C ARG A 98 -5.77 -11.46 10.02
N ARG A 99 -6.31 -10.77 9.01
CA ARG A 99 -6.95 -9.46 9.19
C ARG A 99 -8.44 -9.44 8.92
N LEU A 100 -8.98 -10.38 8.12
CA LEU A 100 -10.42 -10.44 7.90
C LEU A 100 -11.16 -10.78 9.19
N GLN A 101 -12.26 -10.10 9.39
CA GLN A 101 -13.17 -10.35 10.51
C GLN A 101 -13.92 -11.66 10.34
N ALA A 102 -14.50 -12.16 11.43
CA ALA A 102 -15.37 -13.34 11.41
C ALA A 102 -16.53 -13.13 10.41
N GLY A 103 -16.87 -14.19 9.68
CA GLY A 103 -17.93 -14.17 8.67
C GLY A 103 -17.47 -13.74 7.27
N VAL A 104 -16.21 -13.32 7.08
CA VAL A 104 -15.63 -13.04 5.76
C VAL A 104 -14.74 -14.19 5.32
N ASN A 105 -14.95 -14.68 4.11
CA ASN A 105 -14.21 -15.82 3.58
C ASN A 105 -13.06 -15.38 2.67
N ALA A 106 -11.85 -15.93 2.90
CA ALA A 106 -10.70 -15.74 2.04
C ALA A 106 -10.50 -16.94 1.11
N VAL A 107 -10.37 -16.70 -0.20
CA VAL A 107 -10.16 -17.75 -1.20
C VAL A 107 -9.06 -17.39 -2.19
N TYR A 108 -8.50 -18.38 -2.88
CA TYR A 108 -7.67 -18.09 -4.04
C TYR A 108 -8.52 -17.83 -5.28
N TYR A 109 -8.12 -16.83 -6.06
CA TYR A 109 -8.73 -16.50 -7.34
C TYR A 109 -8.50 -17.64 -8.35
N PRO A 110 -9.50 -18.03 -9.17
CA PRO A 110 -9.32 -19.04 -10.19
C PRO A 110 -8.42 -18.52 -11.32
N ILE A 111 -7.65 -19.40 -11.94
CA ILE A 111 -6.96 -19.08 -13.19
C ILE A 111 -8.01 -18.65 -14.22
N ASP A 112 -7.75 -17.54 -14.95
CA ASP A 112 -8.72 -16.94 -15.88
C ASP A 112 -8.95 -17.80 -17.14
N TRP A 113 -9.15 -19.09 -16.94
CA TRP A 113 -9.62 -20.01 -17.96
C TRP A 113 -11.10 -20.32 -17.78
N LEU A 114 -11.86 -20.25 -18.88
CA LEU A 114 -13.32 -20.28 -18.84
C LEU A 114 -13.93 -21.43 -17.99
N PRO A 115 -13.46 -22.69 -18.05
CA PRO A 115 -14.02 -23.75 -17.20
C PRO A 115 -13.83 -23.50 -15.70
N PHE A 116 -12.71 -22.90 -15.30
CA PHE A 116 -12.41 -22.64 -13.90
C PHE A 116 -13.17 -21.43 -13.38
N VAL A 117 -13.28 -20.39 -14.20
CA VAL A 117 -14.09 -19.21 -13.88
C VAL A 117 -15.57 -19.58 -13.77
N LYS A 118 -16.11 -20.39 -14.70
CA LYS A 118 -17.48 -20.94 -14.62
C LYS A 118 -17.73 -21.73 -13.33
N ARG A 119 -16.75 -22.57 -12.94
CA ARG A 119 -16.84 -23.34 -11.69
C ARG A 119 -16.84 -22.42 -10.48
N ALA A 120 -15.99 -21.39 -10.47
CA ALA A 120 -15.95 -20.40 -9.41
C ALA A 120 -17.27 -19.63 -9.26
N PHE A 121 -17.83 -19.15 -10.36
CA PHE A 121 -19.16 -18.49 -10.33
C PHE A 121 -20.27 -19.43 -9.88
N LYS A 122 -20.23 -20.70 -10.27
CA LYS A 122 -21.20 -21.69 -9.79
C LYS A 122 -21.07 -21.94 -8.29
N ALA A 123 -19.84 -21.97 -7.78
CA ALA A 123 -19.57 -22.28 -6.38
C ALA A 123 -19.83 -21.11 -5.45
N LEU A 124 -19.43 -19.88 -5.84
CA LEU A 124 -19.60 -18.66 -5.04
C LEU A 124 -20.97 -18.01 -5.25
N ASN A 125 -21.60 -18.22 -6.40
CA ASN A 125 -22.87 -17.61 -6.81
C ASN A 125 -22.96 -16.10 -6.46
N PRO A 126 -22.00 -15.28 -6.92
CA PRO A 126 -21.91 -13.88 -6.47
C PRO A 126 -23.09 -13.05 -7.00
N ALA A 127 -23.66 -12.22 -6.12
CA ALA A 127 -24.63 -11.19 -6.48
C ALA A 127 -23.93 -9.97 -7.12
N ALA A 128 -22.66 -9.72 -6.79
CA ALA A 128 -21.81 -8.71 -7.41
C ALA A 128 -20.33 -9.07 -7.29
N VAL A 129 -19.50 -8.54 -8.20
CA VAL A 129 -18.04 -8.67 -8.16
C VAL A 129 -17.41 -7.28 -8.08
N VAL A 130 -16.49 -7.11 -7.14
CA VAL A 130 -15.74 -5.87 -6.91
C VAL A 130 -14.25 -6.14 -7.16
N LEU A 131 -13.67 -5.47 -8.14
CA LEU A 131 -12.24 -5.53 -8.46
C LEU A 131 -11.50 -4.39 -7.75
N VAL A 132 -10.43 -4.72 -7.04
CA VAL A 132 -9.54 -3.74 -6.42
C VAL A 132 -8.37 -3.46 -7.34
N GLU A 133 -8.15 -2.21 -7.69
CA GLU A 133 -7.21 -1.76 -8.71
C GLU A 133 -7.54 -2.31 -10.13
N ALA A 134 -6.64 -2.16 -11.10
CA ALA A 134 -6.96 -2.44 -12.52
C ALA A 134 -6.70 -3.91 -12.91
N GLU A 135 -7.36 -4.85 -12.27
CA GLU A 135 -7.27 -6.30 -12.54
C GLU A 135 -8.35 -6.75 -13.53
N ILE A 136 -8.13 -6.48 -14.81
CA ILE A 136 -9.11 -6.77 -15.88
C ILE A 136 -8.86 -8.17 -16.47
N TRP A 137 -9.61 -9.15 -15.99
CA TRP A 137 -9.55 -10.55 -16.42
C TRP A 137 -10.71 -10.89 -17.37
N PRO A 138 -10.49 -11.11 -18.67
CA PRO A 138 -11.56 -11.21 -19.66
C PRO A 138 -12.61 -12.30 -19.38
N ASN A 139 -12.22 -13.50 -18.96
CA ASN A 139 -13.21 -14.55 -18.68
C ASN A 139 -14.06 -14.26 -17.46
N LEU A 140 -13.51 -13.57 -16.43
CA LEU A 140 -14.29 -13.10 -15.30
C LEU A 140 -15.42 -12.16 -15.74
N PHE A 141 -15.10 -11.16 -16.58
CA PHE A 141 -16.08 -10.23 -17.11
C PHE A 141 -17.13 -10.92 -17.98
N TRP A 142 -16.73 -11.80 -18.89
CA TRP A 142 -17.65 -12.51 -19.77
C TRP A 142 -18.58 -13.46 -19.02
N GLU A 143 -18.10 -14.11 -17.97
CA GLU A 143 -18.94 -14.98 -17.15
C GLU A 143 -19.90 -14.16 -16.28
N ALA A 144 -19.43 -13.02 -15.74
CA ALA A 144 -20.29 -12.08 -15.02
C ALA A 144 -21.42 -11.55 -15.93
N GLU A 145 -21.09 -11.10 -17.15
CA GLU A 145 -22.06 -10.67 -18.15
C GLU A 145 -23.07 -11.78 -18.49
N THR A 146 -22.60 -13.01 -18.71
CA THR A 146 -23.47 -14.16 -19.03
C THR A 146 -24.47 -14.46 -17.92
N ARG A 147 -24.11 -14.17 -16.66
CA ARG A 147 -24.96 -14.38 -15.47
C ARG A 147 -25.65 -13.14 -14.98
N SER A 148 -25.52 -12.02 -15.71
CA SER A 148 -26.05 -10.71 -15.30
C SER A 148 -25.54 -10.26 -13.91
N VAL A 149 -24.29 -10.67 -13.55
CA VAL A 149 -23.64 -10.26 -12.31
C VAL A 149 -22.93 -8.93 -12.54
N PRO A 150 -23.26 -7.88 -11.79
CA PRO A 150 -22.65 -6.56 -11.93
C PRO A 150 -21.16 -6.58 -11.52
N MET A 151 -20.36 -5.85 -12.31
CA MET A 151 -18.93 -5.69 -12.10
C MET A 151 -18.61 -4.27 -11.70
N THR A 152 -17.90 -4.10 -10.60
CA THR A 152 -17.44 -2.80 -10.09
C THR A 152 -15.94 -2.76 -9.98
N LEU A 153 -15.34 -1.61 -10.26
CA LEU A 153 -13.90 -1.40 -10.14
C LEU A 153 -13.64 -0.30 -9.11
N VAL A 154 -12.85 -0.58 -8.08
CA VAL A 154 -12.51 0.38 -7.02
C VAL A 154 -11.01 0.62 -6.94
N ASN A 155 -10.64 1.78 -6.39
CA ASN A 155 -9.26 2.23 -6.30
C ASN A 155 -8.57 2.22 -7.68
N ALA A 156 -9.32 2.50 -8.73
CA ALA A 156 -8.87 2.38 -10.10
C ALA A 156 -7.84 3.43 -10.46
N ARG A 157 -6.72 2.96 -10.98
CA ARG A 157 -5.63 3.79 -11.48
C ARG A 157 -4.99 3.13 -12.69
N LEU A 158 -4.78 3.91 -13.73
CA LEU A 158 -4.13 3.44 -14.95
C LEU A 158 -2.78 4.12 -15.16
N SER A 159 -1.69 3.31 -15.13
CA SER A 159 -0.40 3.79 -15.59
C SER A 159 -0.47 4.10 -17.09
N GLU A 160 0.39 5.00 -17.58
CA GLU A 160 0.48 5.33 -19.00
C GLU A 160 0.75 4.07 -19.87
N ARG A 161 1.55 3.15 -19.35
CA ARG A 161 1.85 1.88 -20.02
C ARG A 161 0.60 1.00 -20.12
N SER A 162 -0.13 0.85 -19.02
CA SER A 162 -1.37 0.04 -18.99
C SER A 162 -2.43 0.66 -19.88
N PHE A 163 -2.61 1.98 -19.83
CA PHE A 163 -3.54 2.71 -20.68
C PHE A 163 -3.26 2.47 -22.17
N ARG A 164 -1.98 2.64 -22.61
CA ARG A 164 -1.59 2.34 -24.00
C ARG A 164 -1.81 0.87 -24.36
N GLY A 165 -1.55 -0.06 -23.45
CA GLY A 165 -1.80 -1.48 -23.62
C GLY A 165 -3.28 -1.78 -23.87
N TYR A 166 -4.18 -1.30 -23.01
CA TYR A 166 -5.61 -1.51 -23.17
C TYR A 166 -6.16 -0.84 -24.45
N LYS A 167 -5.67 0.36 -24.79
CA LYS A 167 -6.05 1.05 -26.02
C LYS A 167 -5.61 0.29 -27.27
N ARG A 168 -4.38 -0.28 -27.27
CA ARG A 168 -3.87 -1.11 -28.38
C ARG A 168 -4.73 -2.36 -28.62
N PHE A 169 -5.21 -2.98 -27.55
CA PHE A 169 -6.08 -4.16 -27.63
C PHE A 169 -7.56 -3.80 -27.39
N GLY A 170 -7.97 -2.62 -27.85
CA GLY A 170 -9.30 -2.07 -27.59
C GLY A 170 -10.47 -2.96 -28.02
N LEU A 171 -10.32 -3.76 -29.11
CA LEU A 171 -11.33 -4.74 -29.52
C LEU A 171 -11.64 -5.79 -28.45
N LEU A 172 -10.67 -6.10 -27.59
CA LEU A 172 -10.83 -7.02 -26.47
C LEU A 172 -11.33 -6.30 -25.22
N PHE A 173 -10.69 -5.19 -24.86
CA PHE A 173 -10.87 -4.56 -23.55
C PHE A 173 -12.00 -3.54 -23.49
N ARG A 174 -12.30 -2.82 -24.59
CA ARG A 174 -13.34 -1.81 -24.59
C ARG A 174 -14.73 -2.33 -24.16
N PRO A 175 -15.22 -3.50 -24.63
CA PRO A 175 -16.49 -4.04 -24.14
C PRO A 175 -16.47 -4.35 -22.62
N LEU A 176 -15.29 -4.76 -22.07
CA LEU A 176 -15.16 -5.05 -20.65
C LEU A 176 -15.23 -3.77 -19.81
N PHE A 177 -14.59 -2.68 -20.26
CA PHE A 177 -14.72 -1.38 -19.60
C PHE A 177 -16.14 -0.81 -19.70
N GLN A 178 -16.85 -1.06 -20.82
CA GLN A 178 -18.24 -0.64 -21.00
C GLN A 178 -19.21 -1.37 -20.08
N SER A 179 -18.92 -2.60 -19.69
CA SER A 179 -19.78 -3.43 -18.82
C SER A 179 -19.69 -3.09 -17.32
N LEU A 180 -18.74 -2.23 -16.92
CA LEU A 180 -18.62 -1.80 -15.54
C LEU A 180 -19.85 -0.97 -15.13
N CYS A 181 -20.43 -1.27 -13.95
CA CYS A 181 -21.60 -0.61 -13.41
C CYS A 181 -21.28 0.51 -12.43
N ALA A 182 -20.10 0.48 -11.78
CA ALA A 182 -19.57 1.57 -10.98
C ALA A 182 -18.04 1.51 -10.96
N VAL A 183 -17.39 2.69 -10.96
CA VAL A 183 -15.94 2.81 -10.98
C VAL A 183 -15.48 3.92 -10.06
N GLY A 184 -14.73 3.57 -9.01
CA GLY A 184 -14.08 4.54 -8.13
C GLY A 184 -12.62 4.75 -8.54
N VAL A 185 -12.27 5.98 -8.92
CA VAL A 185 -10.92 6.35 -9.39
C VAL A 185 -10.19 7.24 -8.39
N HIS A 186 -8.84 7.30 -8.51
CA HIS A 186 -8.04 8.20 -7.67
C HIS A 186 -8.27 9.66 -8.04
N HIS A 187 -8.16 10.01 -9.33
CA HIS A 187 -8.16 11.38 -9.82
C HIS A 187 -8.95 11.51 -11.13
N GLU A 188 -9.31 12.72 -11.50
CA GLU A 188 -9.94 13.07 -12.78
C GLU A 188 -9.15 12.59 -14.00
N THR A 189 -7.82 12.53 -13.91
CA THR A 189 -6.97 12.00 -14.99
C THR A 189 -7.20 10.52 -15.24
N ASP A 190 -7.48 9.74 -14.19
CA ASP A 190 -7.81 8.32 -14.32
C ASP A 190 -9.25 8.15 -14.87
N ALA A 191 -10.17 9.03 -14.46
CA ALA A 191 -11.53 9.08 -15.02
C ALA A 191 -11.51 9.26 -16.54
N ARG A 192 -10.79 10.28 -17.03
CA ARG A 192 -10.65 10.55 -18.47
C ARG A 192 -10.01 9.40 -19.25
N ARG A 193 -9.01 8.70 -18.64
CA ARG A 193 -8.41 7.52 -19.24
C ARG A 193 -9.40 6.37 -19.38
N LEU A 194 -10.16 6.07 -18.33
CA LEU A 194 -11.18 5.02 -18.35
C LEU A 194 -12.31 5.33 -19.32
N GLU A 195 -12.79 6.58 -19.36
CA GLU A 195 -13.76 7.04 -20.36
C GLU A 195 -13.25 6.80 -21.79
N SER A 196 -12.00 7.16 -22.09
CA SER A 196 -11.40 6.92 -23.41
C SER A 196 -11.24 5.44 -23.78
N LEU A 197 -11.20 4.54 -22.77
CA LEU A 197 -11.23 3.09 -22.94
C LEU A 197 -12.64 2.52 -23.10
N GLY A 198 -13.68 3.37 -22.90
CA GLY A 198 -15.06 3.00 -23.13
C GLY A 198 -15.96 2.93 -21.90
N THR A 199 -15.43 3.15 -20.69
CA THR A 199 -16.26 3.26 -19.48
C THR A 199 -17.19 4.46 -19.62
N ARG A 200 -18.46 4.29 -19.26
CA ARG A 200 -19.44 5.39 -19.27
C ARG A 200 -19.13 6.38 -18.16
N LEU A 201 -19.21 7.67 -18.47
CA LEU A 201 -18.82 8.73 -17.52
C LEU A 201 -19.72 8.73 -16.26
N GLU A 202 -21.02 8.46 -16.44
CA GLU A 202 -22.00 8.43 -15.35
C GLU A 202 -21.77 7.36 -14.29
N VAL A 203 -20.96 6.34 -14.58
CA VAL A 203 -20.60 5.29 -13.60
C VAL A 203 -19.23 5.53 -12.93
N ILE A 204 -18.53 6.61 -13.32
CA ILE A 204 -17.21 6.94 -12.76
C ILE A 204 -17.37 7.97 -11.63
N SER A 205 -16.77 7.69 -10.49
CA SER A 205 -16.71 8.59 -9.34
C SER A 205 -15.25 8.77 -8.89
N VAL A 206 -14.85 10.00 -8.60
CA VAL A 206 -13.54 10.26 -7.99
C VAL A 206 -13.66 10.02 -6.49
N THR A 207 -13.20 8.86 -6.05
CA THR A 207 -13.25 8.44 -4.63
C THR A 207 -11.96 8.70 -3.87
N GLY A 208 -10.85 8.97 -4.58
CA GLY A 208 -9.51 9.10 -4.00
C GLY A 208 -8.79 7.76 -3.86
N ASN A 209 -7.61 7.79 -3.27
CA ASN A 209 -6.73 6.63 -3.13
C ASN A 209 -6.87 6.02 -1.73
N LEU A 210 -7.41 4.80 -1.66
CA LEU A 210 -7.66 4.06 -0.41
C LEU A 210 -6.39 3.85 0.43
N LYS A 211 -5.21 3.91 -0.18
CA LYS A 211 -3.92 3.73 0.51
C LYS A 211 -3.66 4.79 1.58
N PHE A 212 -4.22 5.99 1.41
CA PHE A 212 -4.08 7.05 2.43
C PHE A 212 -4.85 6.70 3.70
N ASP A 213 -6.11 6.29 3.60
CA ASP A 213 -6.87 5.88 4.80
C ASP A 213 -6.25 4.64 5.46
N ALA A 214 -5.75 3.70 4.64
CA ALA A 214 -5.08 2.49 5.11
C ALA A 214 -3.86 2.78 5.99
N ALA A 215 -3.17 3.85 5.70
CA ALA A 215 -1.97 4.27 6.41
C ALA A 215 -2.29 5.06 7.69
N LEU A 216 -3.43 5.73 7.74
CA LEU A 216 -3.85 6.56 8.88
C LEU A 216 -4.53 5.75 10.01
N GLY A 217 -4.91 4.49 9.74
CA GLY A 217 -5.60 3.62 10.71
C GLY A 217 -4.71 3.03 11.82
N GLY A 218 -3.42 3.39 11.90
CA GLY A 218 -2.52 2.99 12.97
C GLY A 218 -2.79 3.79 14.25
N SER A 219 -2.96 3.11 15.39
CA SER A 219 -3.03 3.79 16.69
C SER A 219 -1.69 4.45 17.01
N SER A 220 -1.67 5.76 17.16
CA SER A 220 -0.55 6.45 17.79
C SER A 220 -0.48 6.00 19.25
N SER A 221 0.63 5.39 19.67
CA SER A 221 0.87 5.18 21.09
C SER A 221 1.11 6.55 21.73
N ALA A 222 0.43 6.81 22.83
CA ALA A 222 0.69 8.02 23.63
C ALA A 222 2.09 7.89 24.29
N CYS A 223 3.13 8.27 23.58
CA CYS A 223 4.50 8.25 24.08
C CYS A 223 5.00 9.70 24.24
N ASP A 224 5.52 10.03 25.42
CA ASP A 224 6.13 11.34 25.69
C ASP A 224 7.52 11.44 25.05
N MET A 225 7.54 11.71 23.74
CA MET A 225 8.79 11.86 22.99
C MET A 225 9.64 13.03 23.51
N ARG A 226 9.01 14.11 23.96
CA ARG A 226 9.73 15.27 24.50
C ARG A 226 10.45 14.90 25.80
N GLY A 227 9.78 14.16 26.68
CA GLY A 227 10.39 13.65 27.90
C GLY A 227 11.59 12.73 27.62
N ILE A 228 11.51 11.89 26.56
CA ILE A 228 12.64 11.05 26.13
C ILE A 228 13.83 11.88 25.70
N LEU A 229 13.62 12.88 24.85
CA LEU A 229 14.71 13.76 24.38
C LEU A 229 15.31 14.59 25.51
N ASN A 230 14.50 15.05 26.45
CA ASN A 230 14.97 15.76 27.64
C ASN A 230 15.84 14.87 28.54
N GLN A 231 15.52 13.57 28.69
CA GLN A 231 16.36 12.62 29.43
C GLN A 231 17.73 12.37 28.77
N LEU A 232 17.84 12.67 27.47
CA LEU A 232 19.08 12.58 26.71
C LEU A 232 19.83 13.91 26.58
N ASP A 233 19.41 14.94 27.35
CA ASP A 233 19.95 16.30 27.31
C ASP A 233 19.88 16.96 25.91
N VAL A 234 18.91 16.57 25.08
CA VAL A 234 18.69 17.17 23.77
C VAL A 234 17.96 18.51 23.96
N PRO A 235 18.53 19.62 23.48
CA PRO A 235 17.91 20.94 23.64
C PRO A 235 16.50 21.00 23.03
N THR A 236 15.57 21.71 23.69
CA THR A 236 14.17 21.79 23.23
C THR A 236 14.05 22.38 21.83
N ALA A 237 14.95 23.30 21.47
CA ALA A 237 14.98 23.93 20.14
C ALA A 237 15.81 23.17 19.10
N ALA A 238 16.48 22.07 19.50
CA ALA A 238 17.31 21.28 18.58
C ALA A 238 16.47 20.70 17.43
N PRO A 239 16.90 20.85 16.18
CA PRO A 239 16.26 20.17 15.08
C PRO A 239 16.44 18.65 15.23
N VAL A 240 15.39 17.90 14.90
CA VAL A 240 15.38 16.42 14.98
C VAL A 240 15.20 15.85 13.59
N LEU A 241 16.20 15.08 13.13
CA LEU A 241 16.09 14.25 11.94
C LEU A 241 15.64 12.84 12.35
N VAL A 242 14.49 12.42 11.87
CA VAL A 242 13.98 11.05 12.10
C VAL A 242 14.18 10.20 10.85
N ALA A 243 15.07 9.23 10.92
CA ALA A 243 15.22 8.19 9.91
C ALA A 243 14.29 7.02 10.24
N GLY A 244 13.10 7.02 9.63
CA GLY A 244 12.02 6.09 9.97
C GLY A 244 11.98 4.85 9.11
N SER A 245 11.79 3.70 9.73
CA SER A 245 11.71 2.38 9.08
C SER A 245 12.94 2.06 8.22
N THR A 246 14.12 2.36 8.74
CA THR A 246 15.39 2.16 8.05
C THR A 246 15.71 0.69 7.78
N PHE A 247 16.53 0.47 6.79
CA PHE A 247 16.99 -0.84 6.36
C PHE A 247 18.53 -0.89 6.34
N GLU A 248 19.07 -2.09 6.14
CA GLU A 248 20.51 -2.35 6.19
C GLU A 248 21.32 -1.38 5.34
N GLY A 249 22.34 -0.75 5.94
CA GLY A 249 23.18 0.27 5.33
C GLY A 249 22.69 1.70 5.52
N GLU A 250 21.40 1.95 5.66
CA GLU A 250 20.85 3.31 5.83
C GLU A 250 21.19 3.86 7.24
N GLU A 251 21.19 3.01 8.26
CA GLU A 251 21.45 3.42 9.63
C GLU A 251 22.86 4.01 9.81
N LEU A 252 23.86 3.34 9.27
CA LEU A 252 25.25 3.82 9.32
C LEU A 252 25.43 5.06 8.46
N LEU A 253 24.88 5.06 7.24
CA LEU A 253 24.92 6.19 6.33
C LEU A 253 24.36 7.47 6.97
N MET A 254 23.20 7.39 7.65
CA MET A 254 22.63 8.56 8.35
C MET A 254 23.56 9.12 9.42
N ALA A 255 24.25 8.25 10.18
CA ALA A 255 25.20 8.67 11.18
C ALA A 255 26.47 9.28 10.54
N GLU A 256 27.01 8.69 9.47
CA GLU A 256 28.17 9.21 8.75
C GLU A 256 27.95 10.59 8.14
N LEU A 257 26.71 10.90 7.73
CA LEU A 257 26.34 12.22 7.22
C LEU A 257 26.07 13.26 8.31
N LEU A 258 25.88 12.84 9.58
CA LEU A 258 25.53 13.73 10.68
C LEU A 258 26.54 14.90 10.88
N PRO A 259 27.88 14.72 10.80
CA PRO A 259 28.83 15.83 10.92
C PRO A 259 28.64 16.90 9.84
N ARG A 260 28.32 16.50 8.59
CA ARG A 260 28.06 17.42 7.49
C ARG A 260 26.81 18.24 7.77
N TRP A 261 25.76 17.64 8.30
CA TRP A 261 24.53 18.33 8.65
C TRP A 261 24.65 19.21 9.91
N ARG A 262 25.47 18.79 10.89
CA ARG A 262 25.79 19.58 12.07
C ARG A 262 26.64 20.84 11.75
N ALA A 263 27.30 20.88 10.62
CA ALA A 263 27.99 22.08 10.16
C ALA A 263 27.00 23.24 9.91
N VAL A 264 25.76 22.94 9.51
CA VAL A 264 24.69 23.93 9.24
C VAL A 264 23.62 23.97 10.35
N ALA A 265 23.49 22.89 11.13
CA ALA A 265 22.57 22.77 12.28
C ALA A 265 23.29 22.10 13.46
N PRO A 266 24.10 22.85 14.25
CA PRO A 266 25.01 22.27 15.24
C PRO A 266 24.36 21.37 16.28
N ASP A 267 23.13 21.70 16.70
CA ASP A 267 22.37 20.93 17.70
C ASP A 267 21.52 19.80 17.09
N LEU A 268 21.72 19.47 15.80
CA LEU A 268 20.94 18.43 15.11
C LEU A 268 21.05 17.10 15.86
N PHE A 269 19.89 16.56 16.22
CA PHE A 269 19.78 15.25 16.84
C PHE A 269 19.21 14.22 15.87
N LEU A 270 19.83 13.02 15.81
CA LEU A 270 19.42 11.95 14.92
C LEU A 270 18.65 10.87 15.69
N VAL A 271 17.47 10.56 15.21
CA VAL A 271 16.67 9.42 15.67
C VAL A 271 16.60 8.37 14.56
N ILE A 272 17.01 7.16 14.84
CA ILE A 272 16.97 6.01 13.89
C ILE A 272 15.94 5.01 14.40
N VAL A 273 14.98 4.68 13.53
CA VAL A 273 13.93 3.69 13.82
C VAL A 273 14.03 2.56 12.78
N PRO A 274 14.73 1.45 13.07
CA PRO A 274 14.85 0.33 12.15
C PRO A 274 13.49 -0.33 11.86
N ARG A 275 13.25 -0.75 10.62
CA ARG A 275 12.02 -1.46 10.23
C ARG A 275 11.82 -2.75 11.02
N HIS A 276 12.91 -3.41 11.39
CA HIS A 276 12.94 -4.63 12.16
C HIS A 276 13.69 -4.37 13.46
N PHE A 277 12.95 -4.21 14.56
CA PHE A 277 13.53 -3.89 15.87
C PHE A 277 14.51 -4.96 16.36
N GLU A 278 14.38 -6.22 15.89
CA GLU A 278 15.29 -7.32 16.19
C GLU A 278 16.73 -7.04 15.74
N ARG A 279 16.90 -6.16 14.75
CA ARG A 279 18.22 -5.71 14.26
C ARG A 279 18.88 -4.66 15.15
N ALA A 280 18.17 -4.08 16.11
CA ALA A 280 18.66 -2.95 16.88
C ALA A 280 19.99 -3.22 17.60
N ALA A 281 20.19 -4.43 18.10
CA ALA A 281 21.46 -4.78 18.74
C ALA A 281 22.64 -4.76 17.74
N ALA A 282 22.46 -5.29 16.53
CA ALA A 282 23.48 -5.28 15.48
C ALA A 282 23.74 -3.87 14.95
N VAL A 283 22.68 -3.06 14.78
CA VAL A 283 22.78 -1.63 14.38
C VAL A 283 23.53 -0.83 15.44
N GLN A 284 23.22 -1.02 16.72
CA GLN A 284 23.94 -0.35 17.82
C GLN A 284 25.44 -0.68 17.81
N GLU A 285 25.79 -1.94 17.65
CA GLU A 285 27.18 -2.37 17.60
C GLU A 285 27.92 -1.77 16.41
N GLN A 286 27.28 -1.75 15.23
CA GLN A 286 27.83 -1.14 14.02
C GLN A 286 28.10 0.36 14.23
N LEU A 287 27.13 1.09 14.78
CA LEU A 287 27.26 2.53 15.04
C LEU A 287 28.35 2.82 16.10
N ARG A 288 28.41 2.02 17.17
CA ARG A 288 29.44 2.14 18.22
C ARG A 288 30.85 1.86 17.70
N SER A 289 30.98 0.83 16.88
CA SER A 289 32.26 0.48 16.23
C SER A 289 32.75 1.58 15.30
N ALA A 290 31.83 2.36 14.73
CA ALA A 290 32.13 3.56 13.94
C ALA A 290 32.35 4.83 14.82
N GLY A 291 32.33 4.71 16.15
CA GLY A 291 32.65 5.80 17.10
C GLY A 291 31.46 6.62 17.59
N TRP A 292 30.23 6.26 17.23
CA TRP A 292 29.03 7.00 17.60
C TRP A 292 28.55 6.67 19.02
N LYS A 293 28.11 7.69 19.75
CA LYS A 293 27.45 7.54 21.07
C LYS A 293 25.96 7.25 20.84
N VAL A 294 25.56 6.00 21.07
CA VAL A 294 24.20 5.53 20.79
C VAL A 294 23.44 5.26 22.09
N ALA A 295 22.31 5.96 22.26
CA ALA A 295 21.29 5.64 23.25
C ALA A 295 20.27 4.66 22.65
N ARG A 296 19.80 3.67 23.43
CA ARG A 296 18.67 2.80 23.05
C ARG A 296 17.39 3.25 23.72
N ARG A 297 16.31 3.23 22.98
CA ARG A 297 14.99 3.65 23.49
C ARG A 297 14.54 2.83 24.71
N THR A 298 14.78 1.53 24.72
CA THR A 298 14.40 0.65 25.84
C THR A 298 15.39 0.68 27.01
N GLU A 299 16.56 1.34 26.88
CA GLU A 299 17.62 1.37 27.88
C GLU A 299 18.10 2.83 28.16
N LEU A 300 17.18 3.79 28.22
CA LEU A 300 17.52 5.21 28.42
C LEU A 300 18.33 5.46 29.69
N ASN A 301 18.09 4.69 30.75
CA ASN A 301 18.84 4.77 32.00
C ASN A 301 20.33 4.35 31.88
N LYS A 302 20.70 3.70 30.77
CA LYS A 302 22.07 3.31 30.43
C LYS A 302 22.63 4.14 29.27
N ALA A 303 21.94 5.19 28.86
CA ALA A 303 22.37 6.04 27.76
C ALA A 303 23.72 6.71 28.10
N PRO A 304 24.63 6.86 27.11
CA PRO A 304 25.82 7.67 27.30
C PRO A 304 25.44 9.14 27.51
N SER A 305 26.28 9.90 28.17
CA SER A 305 26.10 11.35 28.24
C SER A 305 26.18 11.96 26.84
N GLN A 306 25.22 12.81 26.50
CA GLN A 306 25.12 13.49 25.21
C GLN A 306 25.25 12.50 24.03
N PRO A 307 24.29 11.60 23.82
CA PRO A 307 24.31 10.67 22.70
C PRO A 307 24.20 11.43 21.38
N ASP A 308 24.83 10.89 20.33
CA ASP A 308 24.70 11.40 18.97
C ASP A 308 23.42 10.91 18.30
N VAL A 309 22.99 9.71 18.68
CA VAL A 309 21.89 8.96 18.03
C VAL A 309 21.00 8.33 19.10
N LEU A 310 19.69 8.47 18.93
CA LEU A 310 18.71 7.63 19.60
C LEU A 310 18.30 6.51 18.65
N LEU A 311 18.62 5.27 19.01
CA LEU A 311 18.19 4.07 18.30
C LEU A 311 16.89 3.53 18.94
N VAL A 312 15.80 3.54 18.17
CA VAL A 312 14.49 3.07 18.65
C VAL A 312 14.37 1.57 18.37
N ASP A 313 14.34 0.80 19.43
CA ASP A 313 14.28 -0.67 19.44
C ASP A 313 12.94 -1.21 19.98
N SER A 314 11.91 -0.38 19.92
CA SER A 314 10.52 -0.68 20.26
C SER A 314 9.61 -0.61 19.03
N THR A 315 8.39 -1.11 19.17
CA THR A 315 7.38 -1.09 18.10
C THR A 315 6.23 -0.16 18.42
N GLY A 316 5.63 0.47 17.39
CA GLY A 316 4.42 1.29 17.53
C GLY A 316 4.68 2.74 17.94
N GLU A 317 5.94 3.19 18.08
CA GLU A 317 6.28 4.57 18.48
C GLU A 317 6.68 5.48 17.29
N LEU A 318 6.83 4.95 16.08
CA LEU A 318 7.35 5.69 14.91
C LEU A 318 6.57 6.97 14.63
N THR A 319 5.24 6.91 14.66
CA THR A 319 4.36 8.07 14.40
C THR A 319 4.62 9.19 15.41
N ALA A 320 4.80 8.86 16.70
CA ALA A 320 5.10 9.83 17.73
C ALA A 320 6.49 10.51 17.53
N PHE A 321 7.49 9.76 17.01
CA PHE A 321 8.76 10.36 16.60
C PHE A 321 8.59 11.28 15.38
N TYR A 322 7.76 10.91 14.42
CA TYR A 322 7.45 11.79 13.29
C TYR A 322 6.77 13.09 13.73
N GLU A 323 5.90 13.07 14.75
CA GLU A 323 5.26 14.29 15.29
C GLU A 323 6.26 15.34 15.76
N MET A 324 7.44 14.93 16.18
CA MET A 324 8.51 15.81 16.65
C MET A 324 9.56 16.13 15.59
N ALA A 325 9.54 15.43 14.46
CA ALA A 325 10.58 15.58 13.47
C ALA A 325 10.60 16.97 12.85
N THR A 326 11.79 17.55 12.75
CA THR A 326 12.06 18.73 11.91
C THR A 326 12.11 18.30 10.44
N LEU A 327 12.66 17.10 10.19
CA LEU A 327 12.76 16.48 8.86
C LEU A 327 12.69 14.96 9.01
N VAL A 328 12.09 14.29 8.05
CA VAL A 328 11.96 12.83 8.01
C VAL A 328 12.72 12.25 6.83
N PHE A 329 13.52 11.20 7.07
CA PHE A 329 13.97 10.29 6.03
C PHE A 329 13.11 9.03 6.08
N VAL A 330 12.50 8.68 4.96
CA VAL A 330 11.70 7.44 4.83
C VAL A 330 12.59 6.31 4.32
N GLY A 331 12.85 5.34 5.18
CA GLY A 331 13.82 4.28 4.95
C GLY A 331 13.39 3.21 3.93
N LYS A 332 14.31 2.24 3.73
CA LYS A 332 14.24 1.19 2.69
C LYS A 332 14.08 1.78 1.29
N SER A 333 14.59 2.96 1.10
CA SER A 333 14.39 3.74 -0.12
C SER A 333 15.68 4.08 -0.86
N LEU A 334 16.83 3.95 -0.19
CA LEU A 334 18.14 4.31 -0.75
C LEU A 334 19.05 3.10 -0.96
N THR A 335 19.21 2.23 0.04
CA THR A 335 20.09 1.05 -0.02
C THR A 335 19.37 -0.22 -0.44
N ALA A 336 18.04 -0.29 -0.28
CA ALA A 336 17.23 -1.46 -0.57
C ALA A 336 15.95 -1.11 -1.31
N GLN A 337 15.46 -2.05 -2.12
CA GLN A 337 14.25 -1.85 -2.91
C GLN A 337 12.97 -2.00 -2.08
N GLY A 338 11.96 -1.22 -2.45
CA GLY A 338 10.61 -1.33 -1.93
C GLY A 338 10.05 -0.04 -1.34
N GLY A 339 10.81 0.66 -0.53
CA GLY A 339 10.38 1.84 0.20
C GLY A 339 9.45 1.52 1.37
N GLN A 340 9.38 2.44 2.32
CA GLN A 340 8.45 2.42 3.44
C GLN A 340 7.35 3.49 3.28
N ASN A 341 6.43 3.57 4.23
CA ASN A 341 5.23 4.39 4.14
C ASN A 341 5.53 5.90 4.25
N PRO A 342 5.34 6.70 3.17
CA PRO A 342 5.52 8.15 3.23
C PRO A 342 4.24 8.88 3.68
N ILE A 343 3.10 8.17 3.83
CA ILE A 343 1.82 8.80 4.17
C ILE A 343 1.79 9.24 5.63
N GLU A 344 2.43 8.48 6.54
CA GLU A 344 2.47 8.82 7.96
C GLU A 344 3.13 10.19 8.21
N PRO A 345 4.36 10.46 7.77
CA PRO A 345 4.94 11.79 7.94
C PRO A 345 4.19 12.87 7.14
N ALA A 346 3.62 12.55 5.96
CA ALA A 346 2.80 13.46 5.19
C ALA A 346 1.54 13.91 5.95
N ALA A 347 0.85 12.99 6.61
CA ALA A 347 -0.34 13.27 7.42
C ALA A 347 -0.06 14.21 8.58
N LEU A 348 1.15 14.14 9.12
CA LEU A 348 1.63 15.02 10.20
C LEU A 348 2.20 16.35 9.69
N GLY A 349 2.13 16.61 8.38
CA GLY A 349 2.69 17.81 7.78
C GLY A 349 4.22 17.89 7.91
N ARG A 350 4.91 16.76 7.99
CA ARG A 350 6.37 16.74 8.12
C ARG A 350 7.06 16.74 6.78
N PRO A 351 8.03 17.64 6.56
CA PRO A 351 8.88 17.60 5.37
C PRO A 351 9.62 16.27 5.33
N MET A 352 9.70 15.67 4.15
CA MET A 352 10.30 14.33 4.02
C MET A 352 11.20 14.20 2.81
N VAL A 353 12.19 13.32 2.97
CA VAL A 353 13.13 12.90 1.93
C VAL A 353 13.12 11.39 1.84
N PHE A 354 13.24 10.83 0.64
CA PHE A 354 13.38 9.40 0.40
C PHE A 354 14.22 9.14 -0.85
N GLY A 355 14.82 7.96 -0.92
CA GLY A 355 15.62 7.52 -2.07
C GLY A 355 14.76 7.07 -3.28
N PRO A 356 15.40 6.57 -4.35
CA PRO A 356 14.74 6.22 -5.61
C PRO A 356 13.92 4.92 -5.53
N PHE A 357 14.09 4.11 -4.49
CA PHE A 357 13.53 2.76 -4.41
C PHE A 357 12.20 2.70 -3.65
N MET A 358 11.19 3.44 -4.12
CA MET A 358 9.86 3.53 -3.51
C MET A 358 8.79 2.68 -4.22
N GLN A 359 9.14 1.45 -4.65
CA GLN A 359 8.29 0.63 -5.51
C GLN A 359 6.94 0.26 -4.90
N ASN A 360 6.88 0.04 -3.57
CA ASN A 360 5.63 -0.32 -2.87
C ASN A 360 4.65 0.86 -2.80
N PHE A 361 5.16 2.09 -2.90
CA PHE A 361 4.39 3.33 -2.75
C PHE A 361 4.39 4.21 -4.01
N ARG A 362 4.70 3.66 -5.19
CA ARG A 362 4.84 4.44 -6.45
C ARG A 362 3.71 5.42 -6.72
N ALA A 363 2.47 5.04 -6.38
CA ALA A 363 1.31 5.90 -6.61
C ALA A 363 1.37 7.13 -5.71
N VAL A 364 1.52 6.89 -4.41
CA VAL A 364 1.60 7.91 -3.37
C VAL A 364 2.79 8.83 -3.61
N VAL A 365 3.97 8.27 -3.88
CA VAL A 365 5.20 9.03 -4.19
C VAL A 365 4.99 9.95 -5.39
N ARG A 366 4.35 9.47 -6.45
CA ARG A 366 4.05 10.32 -7.60
C ARG A 366 3.15 11.49 -7.23
N GLU A 367 2.11 11.27 -6.44
CA GLU A 367 1.21 12.33 -5.96
C GLU A 367 1.97 13.36 -5.11
N LEU A 368 2.80 12.88 -4.17
CA LEU A 368 3.63 13.76 -3.33
C LEU A 368 4.62 14.59 -4.16
N LEU A 369 5.30 13.97 -5.12
CA LEU A 369 6.27 14.68 -5.97
C LEU A 369 5.59 15.67 -6.92
N GLN A 370 4.42 15.33 -7.49
CA GLN A 370 3.64 16.23 -8.35
C GLN A 370 3.09 17.44 -7.59
N ALA A 371 2.84 17.30 -6.30
CA ALA A 371 2.40 18.36 -5.41
C ALA A 371 3.57 19.12 -4.74
N GLU A 372 4.81 18.82 -5.12
CA GLU A 372 6.04 19.34 -4.48
C GLU A 372 6.05 19.13 -2.94
N ALA A 373 5.48 18.02 -2.51
CA ALA A 373 5.22 17.67 -1.11
C ALA A 373 6.33 16.82 -0.47
N ALA A 374 7.36 16.45 -1.22
CA ALA A 374 8.49 15.66 -0.76
C ALA A 374 9.71 15.88 -1.68
N ARG A 375 10.88 15.46 -1.21
CA ARG A 375 12.10 15.42 -2.03
C ARG A 375 12.53 13.96 -2.25
N GLN A 376 12.78 13.59 -3.50
CA GLN A 376 13.36 12.30 -3.86
C GLN A 376 14.81 12.49 -4.24
N VAL A 377 15.71 11.80 -3.53
CA VAL A 377 17.15 11.83 -3.78
C VAL A 377 17.57 10.58 -4.55
N GLN A 378 18.69 10.68 -5.28
CA GLN A 378 19.18 9.62 -6.14
C GLN A 378 20.23 8.74 -5.43
N ASP A 379 21.07 9.35 -4.62
CA ASP A 379 22.20 8.71 -3.93
C ASP A 379 22.53 9.41 -2.60
N GLU A 380 23.63 8.99 -1.99
CA GLU A 380 24.14 9.50 -0.73
C GLU A 380 24.56 10.99 -0.82
N ALA A 381 25.19 11.40 -1.92
CA ALA A 381 25.65 12.77 -2.10
C ALA A 381 24.45 13.72 -2.21
N ASP A 382 23.45 13.35 -3.00
CA ASP A 382 22.19 14.07 -3.16
C ASP A 382 21.40 14.15 -1.83
N LEU A 383 21.41 13.05 -1.05
CA LEU A 383 20.81 13.04 0.29
C LEU A 383 21.51 14.04 1.21
N ALA A 384 22.85 14.04 1.22
CA ALA A 384 23.62 14.95 2.06
C ALA A 384 23.32 16.42 1.73
N GLU A 385 23.24 16.76 0.46
CA GLU A 385 22.94 18.12 -0.02
C GLU A 385 21.48 18.51 0.26
N THR A 386 20.53 17.65 -0.07
CA THR A 386 19.10 17.91 0.10
C THR A 386 18.73 18.12 1.57
N VAL A 387 19.22 17.25 2.47
CA VAL A 387 18.98 17.40 3.92
C VAL A 387 19.65 18.66 4.46
N GLY A 388 20.90 18.95 4.07
CA GLY A 388 21.61 20.18 4.45
C GLY A 388 20.82 21.42 4.03
N PHE A 389 20.42 21.50 2.76
CA PHE A 389 19.58 22.58 2.24
C PHE A 389 18.28 22.74 3.04
N LEU A 390 17.58 21.65 3.32
CA LEU A 390 16.33 21.71 4.09
C LEU A 390 16.55 22.14 5.54
N LEU A 391 17.67 21.80 6.17
CA LEU A 391 18.01 22.27 7.52
C LEU A 391 18.24 23.77 7.58
N GLU A 392 18.85 24.36 6.56
CA GLU A 392 19.10 25.80 6.44
C GLU A 392 17.84 26.60 6.05
N ASN A 393 16.84 25.97 5.42
CA ASN A 393 15.69 26.65 4.83
C ASN A 393 14.36 26.28 5.51
N PRO A 394 13.99 26.91 6.64
CA PRO A 394 12.73 26.63 7.35
C PRO A 394 11.48 26.84 6.51
N THR A 395 11.48 27.88 5.66
CA THR A 395 10.34 28.18 4.77
C THR A 395 10.07 27.05 3.78
N GLU A 396 11.14 26.46 3.22
CA GLU A 396 11.01 25.34 2.30
C GLU A 396 10.47 24.09 3.03
N ARG A 397 10.97 23.82 4.24
CA ARG A 397 10.43 22.72 5.07
C ARG A 397 8.94 22.89 5.36
N GLU A 398 8.53 24.11 5.71
CA GLU A 398 7.13 24.41 6.00
C GLU A 398 6.26 24.26 4.75
N SER A 399 6.72 24.70 3.60
CA SER A 399 6.04 24.53 2.31
C SER A 399 5.84 23.06 1.96
N LEU A 400 6.91 22.25 2.03
CA LEU A 400 6.87 20.81 1.80
C LEU A 400 5.88 20.12 2.77
N GLY A 401 5.95 20.44 4.06
CA GLY A 401 5.06 19.85 5.07
C GLY A 401 3.59 20.16 4.81
N LYS A 402 3.26 21.42 4.53
CA LYS A 402 1.89 21.85 4.18
C LYS A 402 1.39 21.18 2.92
N ALA A 403 2.22 21.11 1.88
CA ALA A 403 1.86 20.42 0.63
C ALA A 403 1.60 18.93 0.89
N ALA A 404 2.45 18.27 1.70
CA ALA A 404 2.29 16.87 2.06
C ALA A 404 0.97 16.61 2.81
N GLN A 405 0.64 17.44 3.78
CA GLN A 405 -0.61 17.35 4.52
C GLN A 405 -1.82 17.59 3.61
N SER A 406 -1.74 18.54 2.68
CA SER A 406 -2.82 18.80 1.71
C SER A 406 -3.10 17.61 0.80
N VAL A 407 -2.04 16.88 0.35
CA VAL A 407 -2.21 15.64 -0.43
C VAL A 407 -2.95 14.57 0.38
N VAL A 408 -2.61 14.42 1.67
CA VAL A 408 -3.28 13.44 2.53
C VAL A 408 -4.74 13.83 2.77
N GLU A 409 -5.04 15.08 3.10
CA GLU A 409 -6.40 15.56 3.34
C GLU A 409 -7.29 15.43 2.09
N ALA A 410 -6.75 15.67 0.89
CA ALA A 410 -7.49 15.47 -0.36
C ALA A 410 -7.90 14.01 -0.60
N ASN A 411 -7.12 13.06 -0.09
CA ASN A 411 -7.37 11.62 -0.22
C ASN A 411 -8.11 11.02 1.00
N LYS A 412 -8.17 11.70 2.13
CA LYS A 412 -8.82 11.24 3.35
C LYS A 412 -10.29 10.92 3.14
N GLY A 413 -10.78 9.81 3.71
CA GLY A 413 -12.14 9.35 3.54
C GLY A 413 -12.40 8.63 2.21
N ALA A 414 -11.36 8.32 1.43
CA ALA A 414 -11.49 7.57 0.18
C ALA A 414 -12.19 6.21 0.38
N THR A 415 -11.90 5.53 1.48
CA THR A 415 -12.53 4.23 1.82
C THR A 415 -14.02 4.40 2.06
N GLN A 416 -14.44 5.43 2.78
CA GLN A 416 -15.86 5.71 3.01
C GLN A 416 -16.57 6.09 1.72
N ARG A 417 -16.02 7.03 0.93
CA ARG A 417 -16.60 7.39 -0.37
C ARG A 417 -16.74 6.19 -1.31
N THR A 418 -15.74 5.30 -1.30
CA THR A 418 -15.78 4.06 -2.10
C THR A 418 -16.85 3.09 -1.58
N ALA A 419 -17.00 2.93 -0.26
CA ALA A 419 -18.03 2.09 0.34
C ALA A 419 -19.44 2.65 0.04
N ASP A 420 -19.62 3.97 0.10
CA ASP A 420 -20.89 4.64 -0.22
C ASP A 420 -21.28 4.45 -1.69
N MET A 421 -20.33 4.64 -2.63
CA MET A 421 -20.50 4.38 -4.05
C MET A 421 -20.90 2.92 -4.30
N LEU A 422 -20.21 1.96 -3.69
CA LEU A 422 -20.55 0.53 -3.78
C LEU A 422 -21.94 0.26 -3.20
N GLY A 423 -22.25 0.78 -2.02
CA GLY A 423 -23.55 0.61 -1.37
C GLY A 423 -24.70 1.14 -2.23
N GLN A 424 -24.51 2.27 -2.91
CA GLN A 424 -25.50 2.81 -3.86
C GLN A 424 -25.66 1.89 -5.09
N SER A 425 -24.54 1.46 -5.69
CA SER A 425 -24.55 0.55 -6.83
C SER A 425 -25.20 -0.80 -6.49
N LEU A 426 -24.87 -1.39 -5.33
CA LEU A 426 -25.42 -2.68 -4.90
C LEU A 426 -26.91 -2.63 -4.53
N ARG A 427 -27.43 -1.49 -4.06
CA ARG A 427 -28.87 -1.27 -3.80
C ARG A 427 -29.69 -1.06 -5.07
N ALA A 428 -29.10 -0.41 -6.08
CA ALA A 428 -29.77 -0.20 -7.38
C ALA A 428 -29.97 -1.52 -8.17
N LEU A 429 -29.42 -2.63 -7.70
CA LEU A 429 -29.50 -3.95 -8.31
C LEU A 429 -30.53 -4.89 -7.63
N ASN A 430 -31.14 -4.44 -6.55
CA ASN A 430 -32.28 -5.09 -5.89
C ASN A 430 -33.58 -4.50 -6.43
#